data_e6fa02a205397c96540713d2bbf75aea
#
_entry.id   e6fa02a205397c96540713d2bbf75aea
#
_cell.length_a   1.000
_cell.length_b   1.000
_cell.length_c   1.000
_cell.angle_alpha   90.00
_cell.angle_beta   90.00
_cell.angle_gamma   90.00
#
_symmetry.space_group_name_H-M   'P 1'
#
loop_
_entity.id
_entity.type
_entity.pdbx_description
1 polymer ?
#
loop_
_entity_poly.entity_id
_entity_poly.type
_entity_poly.pdbx_seq_one_letter_code
_entity_poly.pdbx_strand_id
1 'polypeptide(L)'
;MDTPTLRILETITSNIGNPLSINQLTQRIKDTHGSAYYANIYQKLQELKNEDLLNLELIGRSANIKLNFQNYLLIDMLAEMEIEKKRNFLTNRKELFSFFSEMDRSITDNCAVKSVGSINPSKNIKLNRIELFFLLRASPNYHKETIELCRQMLKLQNKYNLKINNLIISNQDFLELTTSEEINPIREALSEKIILFGPQSFWNEIKEIAQKNEIRTIRPEIKPAKISDSDLTYNLNRFGYREFGLRFAQGKNFCIEYVTTAILLQEDARLIEAIPIILAKSSFKSNVLAFLSQKYDVSRKLLGLLRILNNVKPTREVTQTIDLLEILNTEEIPADSESIVQKLRLYNAL
;
A
#
# COMPACT_ATOMS: atom_id res chain seq x y z
N MET A 1 12.21 19.07 -16.56
CA MET A 1 13.30 18.29 -15.88
C MET A 1 14.12 17.52 -16.91
N ASP A 2 15.46 17.47 -16.78
CA ASP A 2 16.30 16.64 -17.65
C ASP A 2 16.23 15.15 -17.29
N THR A 3 16.57 14.28 -18.26
CA THR A 3 16.45 12.81 -18.08
C THR A 3 17.34 12.25 -16.94
N PRO A 4 18.60 12.69 -16.75
CA PRO A 4 19.40 12.23 -15.62
C PRO A 4 18.80 12.58 -14.26
N THR A 5 18.33 13.82 -14.07
CA THR A 5 17.66 14.25 -12.84
C THR A 5 16.41 13.43 -12.58
N LEU A 6 15.57 13.20 -13.60
CA LEU A 6 14.37 12.36 -13.49
C LEU A 6 14.73 10.96 -12.96
N ARG A 7 15.69 10.27 -13.57
CA ARG A 7 16.11 8.92 -13.16
C ARG A 7 16.67 8.86 -11.74
N ILE A 8 17.44 9.87 -11.34
CA ILE A 8 17.98 9.99 -9.99
C ILE A 8 16.84 10.13 -8.98
N LEU A 9 15.94 11.08 -9.18
CA LEU A 9 14.83 11.33 -8.27
C LEU A 9 13.85 10.14 -8.22
N GLU A 10 13.53 9.52 -9.35
CA GLU A 10 12.71 8.28 -9.40
C GLU A 10 13.34 7.16 -8.55
N THR A 11 14.65 6.97 -8.67
CA THR A 11 15.37 5.92 -7.94
C THR A 11 15.43 6.22 -6.44
N ILE A 12 15.67 7.47 -6.03
CA ILE A 12 15.67 7.88 -4.62
C ILE A 12 14.28 7.75 -4.02
N THR A 13 13.25 8.23 -4.71
CA THR A 13 11.86 8.24 -4.22
C THR A 13 11.23 6.84 -4.16
N SER A 14 11.66 5.93 -5.03
CA SER A 14 11.29 4.50 -4.94
C SER A 14 11.96 3.78 -3.76
N ASN A 15 12.97 4.40 -3.14
CA ASN A 15 13.70 3.88 -1.99
C ASN A 15 13.60 4.80 -0.77
N ILE A 16 12.56 5.61 -0.72
CA ILE A 16 12.34 6.51 0.42
C ILE A 16 12.32 5.70 1.73
N GLY A 17 13.02 6.19 2.77
CA GLY A 17 13.21 5.44 4.01
C GLY A 17 14.40 4.47 4.02
N ASN A 18 15.01 4.17 2.85
CA ASN A 18 16.25 3.40 2.71
C ASN A 18 17.27 4.19 1.90
N PRO A 19 18.06 5.06 2.54
CA PRO A 19 19.05 5.88 1.84
C PRO A 19 20.02 5.02 1.04
N LEU A 20 20.27 5.43 -0.20
CA LEU A 20 21.18 4.74 -1.11
C LEU A 20 22.55 5.41 -1.09
N SER A 21 23.60 4.60 -1.16
CA SER A 21 24.93 5.12 -1.53
C SER A 21 24.96 5.46 -3.03
N ILE A 22 25.94 6.29 -3.44
CA ILE A 22 26.08 6.68 -4.85
C ILE A 22 26.31 5.46 -5.75
N ASN A 23 27.07 4.47 -5.28
CA ASN A 23 27.27 3.21 -6.01
C ASN A 23 25.95 2.42 -6.16
N GLN A 24 25.17 2.30 -5.09
CA GLN A 24 23.88 1.63 -5.14
C GLN A 24 22.89 2.34 -6.05
N LEU A 25 22.84 3.67 -5.99
CA LEU A 25 22.03 4.48 -6.89
C LEU A 25 22.42 4.26 -8.35
N THR A 26 23.72 4.34 -8.66
CA THR A 26 24.24 4.13 -10.02
C THR A 26 23.89 2.73 -10.55
N GLN A 27 24.08 1.70 -9.71
CA GLN A 27 23.72 0.32 -10.09
C GLN A 27 22.22 0.17 -10.36
N ARG A 28 21.35 0.71 -9.51
CA ARG A 28 19.89 0.64 -9.71
C ARG A 28 19.42 1.38 -10.97
N ILE A 29 19.99 2.56 -11.25
CA ILE A 29 19.70 3.29 -12.49
C ILE A 29 20.13 2.45 -13.70
N LYS A 30 21.31 1.81 -13.63
CA LYS A 30 21.80 0.92 -14.70
C LYS A 30 20.88 -0.28 -14.90
N ASP A 31 20.44 -0.93 -13.82
CA ASP A 31 19.55 -2.10 -13.88
C ASP A 31 18.17 -1.74 -14.46
N THR A 32 17.69 -0.53 -14.20
CA THR A 32 16.36 -0.07 -14.65
C THR A 32 16.38 0.50 -16.07
N HIS A 33 17.42 1.24 -16.44
CA HIS A 33 17.49 2.03 -17.68
C HIS A 33 18.59 1.57 -18.67
N GLY A 34 19.28 0.48 -18.34
CA GLY A 34 20.27 -0.16 -19.21
C GLY A 34 21.68 0.51 -19.19
N SER A 35 21.79 1.80 -18.82
CA SER A 35 23.08 2.49 -18.77
C SER A 35 23.10 3.55 -17.67
N ALA A 36 24.18 3.57 -16.90
CA ALA A 36 24.54 4.65 -15.97
C ALA A 36 26.04 4.63 -15.72
N TYR A 37 26.67 5.81 -15.67
CA TYR A 37 28.07 5.98 -15.38
C TYR A 37 28.23 6.75 -14.07
N TYR A 38 29.04 6.22 -13.17
CA TYR A 38 29.25 6.80 -11.84
C TYR A 38 29.63 8.29 -11.89
N ALA A 39 30.55 8.68 -12.76
CA ALA A 39 31.00 10.06 -12.89
C ALA A 39 29.84 11.02 -13.20
N ASN A 40 28.96 10.64 -14.14
CA ASN A 40 27.83 11.47 -14.56
C ASN A 40 26.78 11.57 -13.41
N ILE A 41 26.51 10.44 -12.74
CA ILE A 41 25.60 10.42 -11.59
C ILE A 41 26.17 11.27 -10.45
N TYR A 42 27.47 11.12 -10.14
CA TYR A 42 28.15 11.91 -9.12
C TYR A 42 28.07 13.41 -9.40
N GLN A 43 28.43 13.82 -10.63
CA GLN A 43 28.32 15.22 -11.03
C GLN A 43 26.91 15.77 -10.83
N LYS A 44 25.90 15.03 -11.31
CA LYS A 44 24.50 15.46 -11.18
C LYS A 44 24.02 15.54 -9.74
N LEU A 45 24.47 14.61 -8.87
CA LEU A 45 24.22 14.68 -7.44
C LEU A 45 24.87 15.91 -6.78
N GLN A 46 26.06 16.33 -7.23
CA GLN A 46 26.68 17.56 -6.73
C GLN A 46 25.89 18.81 -7.17
N GLU A 47 25.36 18.84 -8.40
CA GLU A 47 24.48 19.93 -8.86
C GLU A 47 23.23 20.01 -7.96
N LEU A 48 22.52 18.90 -7.76
CA LEU A 48 21.32 18.85 -6.91
C LEU A 48 21.61 19.18 -5.42
N LYS A 49 22.80 18.82 -4.93
CA LYS A 49 23.27 19.20 -3.61
C LYS A 49 23.54 20.70 -3.52
N ASN A 50 24.16 21.30 -4.54
CA ASN A 50 24.43 22.74 -4.57
C ASN A 50 23.13 23.57 -4.66
N GLU A 51 22.08 23.00 -5.24
CA GLU A 51 20.72 23.55 -5.22
C GLU A 51 19.98 23.27 -3.90
N ASP A 52 20.64 22.64 -2.93
CA ASP A 52 20.10 22.26 -1.61
C ASP A 52 18.86 21.33 -1.69
N LEU A 53 18.75 20.54 -2.77
CA LEU A 53 17.66 19.58 -2.96
C LEU A 53 17.95 18.22 -2.33
N LEU A 54 19.24 17.89 -2.17
CA LEU A 54 19.73 16.64 -1.60
C LEU A 54 20.75 16.90 -0.50
N ASN A 55 20.77 16.04 0.50
CA ASN A 55 21.82 15.92 1.50
C ASN A 55 22.66 14.67 1.22
N LEU A 56 24.00 14.82 1.29
CA LEU A 56 24.94 13.72 1.22
C LEU A 56 25.57 13.53 2.60
N GLU A 57 25.10 12.50 3.33
CA GLU A 57 25.60 12.18 4.66
C GLU A 57 26.68 11.11 4.59
N LEU A 58 27.88 11.42 5.08
CA LEU A 58 28.97 10.45 5.16
C LEU A 58 28.71 9.43 6.27
N ILE A 59 28.61 8.15 5.90
CA ILE A 59 28.53 7.01 6.83
C ILE A 59 29.71 6.08 6.52
N GLY A 60 30.74 6.16 7.34
CA GLY A 60 32.01 5.48 7.08
C GLY A 60 32.66 5.96 5.79
N ARG A 61 32.87 5.05 4.81
CA ARG A 61 33.47 5.35 3.49
C ARG A 61 32.43 5.64 2.40
N SER A 62 31.15 5.64 2.72
CA SER A 62 30.05 5.84 1.75
C SER A 62 29.28 7.11 2.06
N ALA A 63 28.80 7.80 1.03
CA ALA A 63 27.86 8.90 1.18
C ALA A 63 26.44 8.39 0.91
N ASN A 64 25.55 8.52 1.89
CA ASN A 64 24.13 8.24 1.75
C ASN A 64 23.39 9.48 1.24
N ILE A 65 22.49 9.26 0.30
CA ILE A 65 21.74 10.31 -0.39
C ILE A 65 20.36 10.41 0.28
N LYS A 66 20.01 11.61 0.73
CA LYS A 66 18.69 11.92 1.30
C LYS A 66 18.07 13.13 0.61
N LEU A 67 16.74 13.12 0.46
CA LEU A 67 15.98 14.29 0.02
C LEU A 67 16.00 15.36 1.12
N ASN A 68 16.23 16.62 0.74
CA ASN A 68 16.22 17.74 1.68
C ASN A 68 14.82 18.36 1.76
N PHE A 69 13.95 17.81 2.58
CA PHE A 69 12.58 18.31 2.78
C PHE A 69 12.50 19.69 3.46
N GLN A 70 13.62 20.31 3.84
CA GLN A 70 13.65 21.70 4.29
C GLN A 70 13.63 22.67 3.11
N ASN A 71 14.11 22.26 1.93
CA ASN A 71 14.06 23.07 0.73
C ASN A 71 12.60 23.15 0.22
N TYR A 72 12.10 24.38 0.07
CA TYR A 72 10.74 24.63 -0.39
C TYR A 72 10.48 24.13 -1.82
N LEU A 73 11.49 24.23 -2.70
CA LEU A 73 11.37 23.86 -4.13
C LEU A 73 11.36 22.34 -4.37
N LEU A 74 11.79 21.54 -3.38
CA LEU A 74 11.84 20.08 -3.54
C LEU A 74 10.48 19.49 -3.89
N ILE A 75 9.40 19.96 -3.24
CA ILE A 75 8.05 19.44 -3.49
C ILE A 75 7.60 19.69 -4.94
N ASP A 76 7.88 20.86 -5.47
CA ASP A 76 7.53 21.19 -6.85
C ASP A 76 8.33 20.34 -7.85
N MET A 77 9.62 20.11 -7.59
CA MET A 77 10.46 19.24 -8.40
C MET A 77 10.00 17.77 -8.36
N LEU A 78 9.60 17.27 -7.19
CA LEU A 78 9.04 15.92 -7.05
C LEU A 78 7.67 15.80 -7.74
N ALA A 79 6.87 16.84 -7.70
CA ALA A 79 5.60 16.88 -8.43
C ALA A 79 5.82 16.90 -9.95
N GLU A 80 6.78 17.67 -10.46
CA GLU A 80 7.18 17.65 -11.86
C GLU A 80 7.64 16.25 -12.29
N MET A 81 8.46 15.58 -11.48
CA MET A 81 8.87 14.19 -11.70
C MET A 81 7.65 13.26 -11.87
N GLU A 82 6.65 13.34 -10.98
CA GLU A 82 5.45 12.50 -11.09
C GLU A 82 4.62 12.83 -12.33
N ILE A 83 4.55 14.10 -12.74
CA ILE A 83 3.89 14.51 -13.99
C ILE A 83 4.59 13.90 -15.20
N GLU A 84 5.93 13.91 -15.24
CA GLU A 84 6.68 13.25 -16.31
C GLU A 84 6.48 11.73 -16.31
N LYS A 85 6.46 11.06 -15.15
CA LYS A 85 6.15 9.65 -15.02
C LYS A 85 4.74 9.33 -15.54
N LYS A 86 3.74 10.12 -15.14
CA LYS A 86 2.36 10.02 -15.64
C LYS A 86 2.30 10.18 -17.17
N ARG A 87 2.98 11.18 -17.72
CA ARG A 87 3.06 11.41 -19.17
C ARG A 87 3.64 10.21 -19.90
N ASN A 88 4.80 9.73 -19.48
CA ASN A 88 5.47 8.59 -20.08
C ASN A 88 4.62 7.32 -20.01
N PHE A 89 3.98 7.07 -18.89
CA PHE A 89 3.07 5.95 -18.69
C PHE A 89 1.88 6.01 -19.66
N LEU A 90 1.20 7.16 -19.73
CA LEU A 90 0.01 7.33 -20.56
C LEU A 90 0.33 7.39 -22.06
N THR A 91 1.47 7.95 -22.48
CA THR A 91 1.87 7.97 -23.89
C THR A 91 1.95 6.55 -24.46
N ASN A 92 2.34 5.58 -23.66
CA ASN A 92 2.40 4.17 -24.02
C ASN A 92 1.09 3.39 -23.78
N ARG A 93 0.02 4.08 -23.30
CA ARG A 93 -1.25 3.48 -22.87
C ARG A 93 -2.44 4.38 -23.22
N LYS A 94 -2.54 4.73 -24.49
CA LYS A 94 -3.60 5.63 -25.00
C LYS A 94 -5.00 5.10 -24.76
N GLU A 95 -5.16 3.78 -24.69
CA GLU A 95 -6.41 3.09 -24.37
C GLU A 95 -6.96 3.44 -22.97
N LEU A 96 -6.11 3.90 -22.05
CA LEU A 96 -6.51 4.31 -20.70
C LEU A 96 -6.85 5.80 -20.57
N PHE A 97 -6.69 6.61 -21.63
CA PHE A 97 -6.93 8.04 -21.55
C PHE A 97 -8.35 8.40 -21.12
N SER A 98 -9.34 7.76 -21.76
CA SER A 98 -10.75 8.00 -21.43
C SER A 98 -11.09 7.61 -20.02
N PHE A 99 -10.56 6.46 -19.56
CA PHE A 99 -10.73 6.00 -18.19
C PHE A 99 -10.16 7.01 -17.17
N PHE A 100 -8.89 7.40 -17.31
CA PHE A 100 -8.27 8.35 -16.38
C PHE A 100 -8.88 9.75 -16.45
N SER A 101 -9.31 10.21 -17.63
CA SER A 101 -10.01 11.51 -17.76
C SER A 101 -11.34 11.53 -17.03
N GLU A 102 -12.10 10.42 -17.07
CA GLU A 102 -13.38 10.32 -16.37
C GLU A 102 -13.17 10.13 -14.85
N MET A 103 -12.14 9.36 -14.47
CA MET A 103 -11.74 9.24 -13.08
C MET A 103 -11.34 10.60 -12.50
N ASP A 104 -10.52 11.39 -13.19
CA ASP A 104 -10.09 12.71 -12.75
C ASP A 104 -11.29 13.65 -12.51
N ARG A 105 -12.33 13.63 -13.40
CA ARG A 105 -13.57 14.38 -13.18
C ARG A 105 -14.29 13.94 -11.92
N SER A 106 -14.46 12.63 -11.74
CA SER A 106 -15.14 12.07 -10.55
C SER A 106 -14.43 12.42 -9.23
N ILE A 107 -13.10 12.58 -9.27
CA ILE A 107 -12.29 12.90 -8.11
C ILE A 107 -12.26 14.40 -7.83
N THR A 108 -12.23 15.23 -8.86
CA THR A 108 -12.14 16.70 -8.73
C THR A 108 -13.32 17.27 -7.92
N ASP A 109 -14.49 16.65 -8.04
CA ASP A 109 -15.68 17.04 -7.28
C ASP A 109 -15.66 16.54 -5.82
N ASN A 110 -14.70 15.69 -5.47
CA ASN A 110 -14.56 15.10 -4.13
C ASN A 110 -13.43 15.78 -3.34
N CYS A 111 -13.78 16.78 -2.54
CA CYS A 111 -12.83 17.56 -1.74
C CYS A 111 -12.05 16.73 -0.69
N ALA A 112 -12.46 15.49 -0.39
CA ALA A 112 -11.77 14.63 0.54
C ALA A 112 -10.53 13.98 -0.08
N VAL A 113 -10.49 13.77 -1.41
CA VAL A 113 -9.36 13.16 -2.10
C VAL A 113 -8.21 14.14 -2.23
N LYS A 114 -7.09 13.85 -1.60
CA LYS A 114 -5.84 14.62 -1.67
C LYS A 114 -4.96 14.19 -2.82
N SER A 115 -4.86 12.89 -3.05
CA SER A 115 -3.99 12.32 -4.08
C SER A 115 -4.47 10.94 -4.52
N VAL A 116 -4.17 10.61 -5.77
CA VAL A 116 -4.39 9.27 -6.33
C VAL A 116 -3.12 8.80 -7.02
N GLY A 117 -2.75 7.56 -6.77
CA GLY A 117 -1.63 6.90 -7.44
C GLY A 117 -2.01 5.53 -7.99
N SER A 118 -1.28 5.08 -9.00
CA SER A 118 -1.31 3.69 -9.47
C SER A 118 -0.17 2.91 -8.85
N ILE A 119 -0.46 1.73 -8.33
CA ILE A 119 0.51 0.79 -7.75
C ILE A 119 0.90 -0.22 -8.81
N ASN A 120 2.19 -0.52 -8.96
CA ASN A 120 2.71 -1.50 -9.93
C ASN A 120 2.17 -1.32 -11.36
N PRO A 121 2.15 -0.10 -11.92
CA PRO A 121 1.42 0.18 -13.16
C PRO A 121 1.88 -0.69 -14.34
N SER A 122 3.17 -1.05 -14.40
CA SER A 122 3.73 -1.86 -15.50
C SER A 122 3.34 -3.33 -15.45
N LYS A 123 3.10 -3.88 -14.25
CA LYS A 123 2.75 -5.30 -14.05
C LYS A 123 1.25 -5.55 -14.22
N ASN A 124 0.44 -4.64 -13.69
CA ASN A 124 -1.01 -4.84 -13.57
C ASN A 124 -1.75 -4.70 -14.89
N ILE A 125 -1.31 -3.85 -15.79
CA ILE A 125 -1.99 -3.61 -17.07
C ILE A 125 -1.95 -4.84 -17.99
N LYS A 126 -0.90 -5.64 -17.93
CA LYS A 126 -0.84 -6.92 -18.67
C LYS A 126 -1.97 -7.88 -18.32
N LEU A 127 -2.60 -7.70 -17.15
CA LEU A 127 -3.66 -8.54 -16.61
C LEU A 127 -5.07 -7.90 -16.74
N ASN A 128 -5.23 -6.81 -17.51
CA ASN A 128 -6.45 -6.00 -17.55
C ASN A 128 -6.92 -5.56 -16.13
N ARG A 129 -5.96 -5.28 -15.25
CA ARG A 129 -6.16 -4.91 -13.85
C ARG A 129 -5.45 -3.60 -13.57
N ILE A 130 -6.08 -2.75 -12.77
CA ILE A 130 -5.48 -1.51 -12.27
C ILE A 130 -5.55 -1.53 -10.75
N GLU A 131 -4.43 -1.29 -10.09
CA GLU A 131 -4.37 -1.07 -8.66
C GLU A 131 -4.20 0.42 -8.41
N LEU A 132 -5.17 1.02 -7.73
CA LEU A 132 -5.16 2.44 -7.38
C LEU A 132 -5.03 2.59 -5.88
N PHE A 133 -4.29 3.62 -5.45
CA PHE A 133 -4.36 4.06 -4.09
C PHE A 133 -4.90 5.49 -4.03
N PHE A 134 -5.80 5.74 -3.08
CA PHE A 134 -6.42 7.02 -2.82
C PHE A 134 -6.03 7.48 -1.43
N LEU A 135 -5.45 8.66 -1.35
CA LEU A 135 -5.15 9.32 -0.09
C LEU A 135 -6.25 10.35 0.20
N LEU A 136 -7.01 10.11 1.25
CA LEU A 136 -8.10 10.98 1.67
C LEU A 136 -7.71 11.78 2.91
N ARG A 137 -8.35 12.95 3.06
CA ARG A 137 -8.30 13.69 4.31
C ARG A 137 -9.05 12.93 5.39
N ALA A 138 -8.45 12.78 6.58
CA ALA A 138 -9.16 12.23 7.73
C ALA A 138 -10.36 13.16 8.08
N SER A 139 -11.55 12.57 8.15
CA SER A 139 -12.78 13.28 8.47
C SER A 139 -13.75 12.39 9.26
N PRO A 140 -14.71 12.94 9.99
CA PRO A 140 -15.78 12.15 10.60
C PRO A 140 -16.60 11.35 9.58
N ASN A 141 -16.66 11.81 8.33
CA ASN A 141 -17.39 11.18 7.24
C ASN A 141 -16.53 10.22 6.39
N TYR A 142 -15.29 9.95 6.80
CA TYR A 142 -14.33 9.16 6.03
C TYR A 142 -14.90 7.84 5.48
N HIS A 143 -15.65 7.08 6.29
CA HIS A 143 -16.25 5.82 5.83
C HIS A 143 -17.29 6.06 4.72
N LYS A 144 -18.14 7.07 4.86
CA LYS A 144 -19.14 7.44 3.83
C LYS A 144 -18.47 7.88 2.53
N GLU A 145 -17.41 8.68 2.63
CA GLU A 145 -16.61 9.16 1.49
C GLU A 145 -15.93 7.98 0.79
N THR A 146 -15.40 7.02 1.56
CA THR A 146 -14.82 5.77 1.03
C THR A 146 -15.85 4.95 0.25
N ILE A 147 -17.04 4.76 0.81
CA ILE A 147 -18.16 4.04 0.17
C ILE A 147 -18.54 4.68 -1.16
N GLU A 148 -18.69 6.00 -1.19
CA GLU A 148 -19.04 6.72 -2.41
C GLU A 148 -17.94 6.59 -3.47
N LEU A 149 -16.68 6.70 -3.08
CA LEU A 149 -15.56 6.51 -3.99
C LEU A 149 -15.50 5.07 -4.54
N CYS A 150 -15.77 4.05 -3.71
CA CYS A 150 -15.88 2.66 -4.17
C CYS A 150 -16.99 2.50 -5.22
N ARG A 151 -18.16 3.12 -5.01
CA ARG A 151 -19.27 3.09 -5.99
C ARG A 151 -18.89 3.75 -7.31
N GLN A 152 -18.19 4.88 -7.27
CA GLN A 152 -17.72 5.56 -8.47
C GLN A 152 -16.71 4.69 -9.23
N MET A 153 -15.75 4.10 -8.54
CA MET A 153 -14.76 3.22 -9.16
C MET A 153 -15.42 1.95 -9.73
N LEU A 154 -16.44 1.39 -9.09
CA LEU A 154 -17.19 0.26 -9.62
C LEU A 154 -17.94 0.61 -10.92
N LYS A 155 -18.54 1.81 -11.02
CA LYS A 155 -19.14 2.29 -12.26
C LYS A 155 -18.12 2.38 -13.39
N LEU A 156 -16.92 2.92 -13.10
CA LEU A 156 -15.84 3.00 -14.08
C LEU A 156 -15.32 1.61 -14.46
N GLN A 157 -15.15 0.69 -13.49
CA GLN A 157 -14.78 -0.69 -13.74
C GLN A 157 -15.72 -1.36 -14.76
N ASN A 158 -17.03 -1.23 -14.55
CA ASN A 158 -18.05 -1.83 -15.42
C ASN A 158 -18.06 -1.16 -16.80
N LYS A 159 -17.94 0.17 -16.88
CA LYS A 159 -17.94 0.92 -18.13
C LYS A 159 -16.75 0.60 -19.03
N TYR A 160 -15.56 0.46 -18.42
CA TYR A 160 -14.31 0.23 -19.16
C TYR A 160 -13.86 -1.24 -19.18
N ASN A 161 -14.62 -2.13 -18.57
CA ASN A 161 -14.30 -3.57 -18.43
C ASN A 161 -12.88 -3.79 -17.88
N LEU A 162 -12.51 -3.03 -16.85
CA LEU A 162 -11.21 -3.08 -16.18
C LEU A 162 -11.41 -3.56 -14.75
N LYS A 163 -10.63 -4.52 -14.26
CA LYS A 163 -10.63 -4.86 -12.84
C LYS A 163 -9.87 -3.79 -12.06
N ILE A 164 -10.56 -3.07 -11.17
CA ILE A 164 -9.97 -1.99 -10.37
C ILE A 164 -9.91 -2.45 -8.90
N ASN A 165 -8.72 -2.50 -8.33
CA ASN A 165 -8.52 -2.73 -6.91
C ASN A 165 -8.15 -1.40 -6.24
N ASN A 166 -8.94 -0.94 -5.28
CA ASN A 166 -8.79 0.37 -4.65
C ASN A 166 -8.27 0.24 -3.23
N LEU A 167 -7.06 0.73 -2.99
CA LEU A 167 -6.55 0.97 -1.63
C LEU A 167 -6.90 2.40 -1.22
N ILE A 168 -7.95 2.57 -0.43
CA ILE A 168 -8.41 3.87 0.04
C ILE A 168 -7.97 4.03 1.48
N ILE A 169 -7.17 5.05 1.78
CA ILE A 169 -6.63 5.29 3.12
C ILE A 169 -6.75 6.76 3.52
N SER A 170 -6.94 7.00 4.81
CA SER A 170 -6.83 8.35 5.37
C SER A 170 -5.36 8.77 5.48
N ASN A 171 -5.08 10.07 5.53
CA ASN A 171 -3.72 10.55 5.79
C ASN A 171 -3.20 10.09 7.16
N GLN A 172 -4.06 9.85 8.14
CA GLN A 172 -3.68 9.29 9.43
C GLN A 172 -3.24 7.83 9.31
N ASP A 173 -4.03 6.97 8.63
CA ASP A 173 -3.65 5.58 8.38
C ASP A 173 -2.40 5.49 7.50
N PHE A 174 -2.25 6.41 6.54
CA PHE A 174 -1.06 6.50 5.71
C PHE A 174 0.20 6.77 6.54
N LEU A 175 0.13 7.72 7.49
CA LEU A 175 1.20 7.99 8.46
C LEU A 175 1.54 6.73 9.27
N GLU A 176 0.55 6.09 9.89
CA GLU A 176 0.75 4.89 10.72
C GLU A 176 1.42 3.76 9.92
N LEU A 177 0.90 3.44 8.72
CA LEU A 177 1.41 2.36 7.89
C LEU A 177 2.80 2.65 7.30
N THR A 178 3.10 3.92 7.00
CA THR A 178 4.39 4.34 6.45
C THR A 178 5.51 4.27 7.48
N THR A 179 5.20 4.51 8.75
CA THR A 179 6.16 4.51 9.88
C THR A 179 6.19 3.18 10.64
N SER A 180 5.22 2.30 10.40
CA SER A 180 5.12 1.00 11.06
C SER A 180 6.32 0.08 10.77
N GLU A 181 6.73 -0.71 11.75
CA GLU A 181 7.71 -1.79 11.57
C GLU A 181 7.13 -2.99 10.83
N GLU A 182 5.81 -3.11 10.81
CA GLU A 182 5.13 -4.22 10.15
C GLU A 182 5.19 -4.12 8.64
N ILE A 183 5.35 -5.25 7.97
CA ILE A 183 5.24 -5.36 6.52
C ILE A 183 3.77 -5.20 6.15
N ASN A 184 3.47 -4.20 5.32
CA ASN A 184 2.12 -3.78 4.93
C ASN A 184 2.08 -3.28 3.48
N PRO A 185 0.88 -3.13 2.85
CA PRO A 185 0.77 -2.80 1.41
C PRO A 185 1.22 -1.38 1.04
N ILE A 186 1.34 -0.45 1.99
CA ILE A 186 1.81 0.92 1.69
C ILE A 186 3.26 0.93 1.22
N ARG A 187 4.07 -0.02 1.67
CA ARG A 187 5.47 -0.16 1.23
C ARG A 187 5.57 -0.45 -0.27
N GLU A 188 4.67 -1.29 -0.80
CA GLU A 188 4.55 -1.54 -2.24
C GLU A 188 4.11 -0.26 -2.96
N ALA A 189 3.08 0.43 -2.44
CA ALA A 189 2.61 1.68 -2.99
C ALA A 189 3.69 2.77 -3.01
N LEU A 190 4.55 2.85 -1.99
CA LEU A 190 5.65 3.81 -1.96
C LEU A 190 6.77 3.48 -2.93
N SER A 191 7.04 2.20 -3.17
CA SER A 191 8.19 1.76 -3.98
C SER A 191 7.91 1.73 -5.48
N GLU A 192 6.72 1.34 -5.90
CA GLU A 192 6.36 1.17 -7.32
C GLU A 192 5.07 1.94 -7.64
N LYS A 193 5.12 3.29 -7.60
CA LYS A 193 3.98 4.17 -7.83
C LYS A 193 4.17 5.09 -9.03
N ILE A 194 3.03 5.54 -9.57
CA ILE A 194 2.90 6.76 -10.38
C ILE A 194 1.76 7.56 -9.77
N ILE A 195 2.01 8.82 -9.39
CA ILE A 195 0.95 9.69 -8.89
C ILE A 195 0.20 10.30 -10.06
N LEU A 196 -1.08 9.99 -10.13
CA LEU A 196 -1.98 10.37 -11.23
C LEU A 196 -2.68 11.70 -10.98
N PHE A 197 -3.02 11.98 -9.72
CA PHE A 197 -3.71 13.19 -9.28
C PHE A 197 -3.09 13.70 -7.97
N GLY A 198 -2.97 15.03 -7.81
CA GLY A 198 -2.50 15.68 -6.60
C GLY A 198 -1.05 15.33 -6.19
N PRO A 199 -0.04 15.36 -7.09
CA PRO A 199 1.32 14.99 -6.75
C PRO A 199 1.95 15.89 -5.68
N GLN A 200 1.69 17.20 -5.69
CA GLN A 200 2.16 18.10 -4.63
C GLN A 200 1.56 17.73 -3.27
N SER A 201 0.26 17.43 -3.23
CA SER A 201 -0.40 16.98 -2.00
C SER A 201 0.22 15.70 -1.46
N PHE A 202 0.50 14.72 -2.33
CA PHE A 202 1.19 13.49 -1.95
C PHE A 202 2.56 13.76 -1.33
N TRP A 203 3.39 14.56 -1.99
CA TRP A 203 4.75 14.83 -1.52
C TRP A 203 4.78 15.71 -0.27
N ASN A 204 3.76 16.56 -0.06
CA ASN A 204 3.59 17.27 1.22
C ASN A 204 3.29 16.32 2.38
N GLU A 205 2.44 15.30 2.19
CA GLU A 205 2.22 14.27 3.23
C GLU A 205 3.52 13.51 3.53
N ILE A 206 4.27 13.12 2.50
CA ILE A 206 5.58 12.47 2.70
C ILE A 206 6.56 13.38 3.43
N LYS A 207 6.61 14.69 3.10
CA LYS A 207 7.44 15.68 3.81
C LYS A 207 7.09 15.75 5.29
N GLU A 208 5.80 15.86 5.63
CA GLU A 208 5.34 15.90 7.02
C GLU A 208 5.74 14.64 7.79
N ILE A 209 5.63 13.47 7.15
CA ILE A 209 6.04 12.21 7.76
C ILE A 209 7.56 12.21 7.97
N ALA A 210 8.34 12.54 6.94
CA ALA A 210 9.80 12.50 6.96
C ALA A 210 10.42 13.48 7.97
N GLN A 211 9.75 14.59 8.25
CA GLN A 211 10.21 15.58 9.25
C GLN A 211 9.96 15.18 10.69
N LYS A 212 8.95 14.35 10.94
CA LYS A 212 8.50 13.96 12.28
C LYS A 212 8.88 12.53 12.65
N ASN A 213 8.98 11.67 11.65
CA ASN A 213 9.10 10.23 11.82
C ASN A 213 10.08 9.63 10.82
N GLU A 214 10.52 8.41 11.09
CA GLU A 214 11.29 7.61 10.16
C GLU A 214 10.38 6.84 9.22
N ILE A 215 10.49 7.10 7.90
CA ILE A 215 9.79 6.31 6.88
C ILE A 215 10.44 4.95 6.78
N ARG A 216 9.66 3.88 6.90
CA ARG A 216 10.15 2.51 6.87
C ARG A 216 9.70 1.78 5.61
N THR A 217 10.64 1.52 4.71
CA THR A 217 10.42 0.67 3.55
C THR A 217 11.35 -0.54 3.63
N ILE A 218 10.80 -1.75 3.75
CA ILE A 218 11.59 -2.98 3.79
C ILE A 218 11.60 -3.60 2.40
N ARG A 219 12.79 -3.89 1.88
CA ARG A 219 12.98 -4.69 0.66
C ARG A 219 13.85 -5.92 0.96
N PRO A 220 13.60 -7.06 0.31
CA PRO A 220 12.54 -7.33 -0.65
C PRO A 220 11.17 -7.36 0.01
N GLU A 221 10.16 -6.95 -0.74
CA GLU A 221 8.78 -7.01 -0.30
C GLU A 221 8.31 -8.47 -0.27
N ILE A 222 7.73 -8.87 0.85
CA ILE A 222 7.15 -10.21 1.01
C ILE A 222 5.63 -10.09 0.80
N LYS A 223 5.11 -10.79 -0.20
CA LYS A 223 3.67 -10.85 -0.48
C LYS A 223 2.98 -11.85 0.45
N PRO A 224 1.67 -11.67 0.76
CA PRO A 224 0.93 -12.62 1.60
C PRO A 224 1.10 -14.08 1.20
N ALA A 225 1.07 -14.39 -0.10
CA ALA A 225 1.25 -15.75 -0.61
C ALA A 225 2.66 -16.36 -0.40
N LYS A 226 3.61 -15.57 0.08
CA LYS A 226 5.01 -16.00 0.30
C LYS A 226 5.44 -15.89 1.76
N ILE A 227 4.50 -15.71 2.68
CA ILE A 227 4.77 -15.75 4.11
C ILE A 227 5.10 -17.20 4.48
N SER A 228 6.23 -17.41 5.16
CA SER A 228 6.61 -18.75 5.63
C SER A 228 5.72 -19.20 6.77
N ASP A 229 5.57 -20.54 6.95
CA ASP A 229 4.78 -21.10 8.05
C ASP A 229 5.30 -20.63 9.41
N SER A 230 6.62 -20.49 9.55
CA SER A 230 7.24 -19.98 10.78
C SER A 230 6.86 -18.53 11.05
N ASP A 231 6.91 -17.64 10.05
CA ASP A 231 6.48 -16.25 10.17
C ASP A 231 4.97 -16.16 10.41
N LEU A 232 4.18 -17.04 9.77
CA LEU A 232 2.72 -17.09 9.96
C LEU A 232 2.38 -17.47 11.40
N THR A 233 2.95 -18.56 11.92
CA THR A 233 2.76 -19.00 13.30
C THR A 233 3.20 -17.96 14.31
N TYR A 234 4.34 -17.29 14.07
CA TYR A 234 4.81 -16.19 14.92
C TYR A 234 3.76 -15.05 14.99
N ASN A 235 3.23 -14.61 13.85
CA ASN A 235 2.24 -13.53 13.81
C ASN A 235 0.89 -13.94 14.38
N LEU A 236 0.43 -15.17 14.17
CA LEU A 236 -0.77 -15.71 14.82
C LEU A 236 -0.65 -15.63 16.34
N ASN A 237 0.48 -16.05 16.90
CA ASN A 237 0.76 -15.94 18.34
C ASN A 237 0.72 -14.47 18.81
N ARG A 238 1.28 -13.56 18.03
CA ARG A 238 1.30 -12.11 18.32
C ARG A 238 -0.11 -11.52 18.35
N PHE A 239 -1.02 -11.99 17.48
CA PHE A 239 -2.43 -11.57 17.43
C PHE A 239 -3.33 -12.38 18.36
N GLY A 240 -2.78 -13.18 19.27
CA GLY A 240 -3.53 -13.85 20.33
C GLY A 240 -4.15 -15.18 19.94
N TYR A 241 -3.81 -15.76 18.79
CA TYR A 241 -4.13 -17.13 18.45
C TYR A 241 -2.91 -18.01 18.71
N ARG A 242 -3.05 -18.96 19.65
CA ARG A 242 -1.97 -19.90 20.03
C ARG A 242 -2.46 -21.32 19.82
N GLU A 243 -1.95 -21.96 18.81
CA GLU A 243 -2.16 -23.38 18.60
C GLU A 243 -1.23 -24.18 19.52
N PHE A 244 -1.67 -25.36 19.97
CA PHE A 244 -0.83 -26.28 20.73
C PHE A 244 0.28 -26.79 19.80
N GLY A 245 1.50 -26.31 19.97
CA GLY A 245 2.64 -26.68 19.11
C GLY A 245 3.85 -25.78 19.27
N LEU A 246 4.68 -25.76 18.25
CA LEU A 246 5.95 -25.04 18.22
C LEU A 246 5.73 -23.53 18.44
N ARG A 247 6.40 -22.98 19.44
CA ARG A 247 6.48 -21.54 19.66
C ARG A 247 7.69 -21.00 18.92
N PHE A 248 7.46 -20.25 17.84
CA PHE A 248 8.53 -19.49 17.21
C PHE A 248 8.72 -18.19 18.01
N ALA A 249 9.90 -18.04 18.60
CA ALA A 249 10.25 -16.87 19.42
C ALA A 249 10.54 -15.62 18.56
N GLN A 250 10.89 -15.79 17.30
CA GLN A 250 11.28 -14.72 16.38
C GLN A 250 10.71 -14.95 14.98
N GLY A 251 10.27 -13.87 14.35
CA GLY A 251 9.76 -13.87 13.00
C GLY A 251 9.65 -12.43 12.47
N LYS A 252 9.33 -12.27 11.20
CA LYS A 252 9.06 -10.96 10.60
C LYS A 252 7.68 -10.48 11.01
N ASN A 253 7.57 -9.21 11.38
CA ASN A 253 6.30 -8.59 11.72
C ASN A 253 5.50 -8.28 10.46
N PHE A 254 4.34 -8.88 10.32
CA PHE A 254 3.36 -8.57 9.29
C PHE A 254 2.14 -7.89 9.90
N CYS A 255 1.51 -6.97 9.19
CA CYS A 255 0.21 -6.45 9.60
C CYS A 255 -0.85 -7.57 9.57
N ILE A 256 -1.86 -7.43 10.39
CA ILE A 256 -2.90 -8.45 10.55
C ILE A 256 -3.65 -8.73 9.24
N GLU A 257 -3.80 -7.72 8.38
CA GLU A 257 -4.46 -7.84 7.08
C GLU A 257 -3.65 -8.73 6.13
N TYR A 258 -2.30 -8.64 6.18
CA TYR A 258 -1.43 -9.57 5.43
C TYR A 258 -1.55 -10.99 5.95
N VAL A 259 -1.55 -11.19 7.27
CA VAL A 259 -1.68 -12.51 7.91
C VAL A 259 -3.03 -13.13 7.56
N THR A 260 -4.11 -12.38 7.69
CA THR A 260 -5.47 -12.82 7.30
C THR A 260 -5.51 -13.25 5.82
N THR A 261 -4.94 -12.44 4.93
CA THR A 261 -4.88 -12.75 3.51
C THR A 261 -4.04 -13.99 3.22
N ALA A 262 -2.90 -14.16 3.91
CA ALA A 262 -2.04 -15.34 3.76
C ALA A 262 -2.76 -16.64 4.15
N ILE A 263 -3.48 -16.63 5.26
CA ILE A 263 -4.28 -17.78 5.72
C ILE A 263 -5.33 -18.16 4.67
N LEU A 264 -6.05 -17.17 4.13
CA LEU A 264 -7.07 -17.41 3.11
C LEU A 264 -6.50 -17.99 1.81
N LEU A 265 -5.24 -17.64 1.48
CA LEU A 265 -4.54 -18.14 0.29
C LEU A 265 -3.97 -19.55 0.48
N GLN A 266 -3.59 -19.92 1.70
CA GLN A 266 -3.07 -21.27 1.99
C GLN A 266 -4.18 -22.32 2.04
N GLU A 267 -5.45 -21.91 2.25
CA GLU A 267 -6.63 -22.78 2.30
C GLU A 267 -6.58 -23.89 3.37
N ASP A 268 -5.73 -23.76 4.39
CA ASP A 268 -5.74 -24.67 5.53
C ASP A 268 -6.97 -24.39 6.40
N ALA A 269 -7.88 -25.37 6.45
CA ALA A 269 -9.14 -25.25 7.18
C ALA A 269 -8.94 -24.91 8.68
N ARG A 270 -7.87 -25.41 9.31
CA ARG A 270 -7.57 -25.13 10.71
C ARG A 270 -7.20 -23.66 10.93
N LEU A 271 -6.40 -23.12 10.02
CA LEU A 271 -5.95 -21.73 10.09
C LEU A 271 -7.07 -20.75 9.70
N ILE A 272 -7.96 -21.12 8.79
CA ILE A 272 -9.11 -20.29 8.40
C ILE A 272 -9.96 -19.92 9.62
N GLU A 273 -10.18 -20.85 10.53
CA GLU A 273 -10.93 -20.60 11.76
C GLU A 273 -10.19 -19.70 12.77
N ALA A 274 -8.88 -19.47 12.60
CA ALA A 274 -8.14 -18.50 13.39
C ALA A 274 -8.46 -17.04 13.01
N ILE A 275 -8.91 -16.79 11.76
CA ILE A 275 -9.18 -15.43 11.26
C ILE A 275 -10.18 -14.67 12.14
N PRO A 276 -11.38 -15.17 12.45
CA PRO A 276 -12.29 -14.46 13.34
C PRO A 276 -11.69 -14.17 14.72
N ILE A 277 -10.82 -15.05 15.23
CA ILE A 277 -10.19 -14.89 16.55
C ILE A 277 -9.19 -13.73 16.54
N ILE A 278 -8.29 -13.70 15.57
CA ILE A 278 -7.29 -12.62 15.48
C ILE A 278 -7.95 -11.26 15.21
N LEU A 279 -8.97 -11.22 14.33
CA LEU A 279 -9.72 -9.99 14.04
C LEU A 279 -10.56 -9.50 15.23
N ALA A 280 -11.06 -10.42 16.07
CA ALA A 280 -11.78 -10.08 17.28
C ALA A 280 -10.89 -9.54 18.42
N LYS A 281 -9.59 -9.89 18.39
CA LYS A 281 -8.62 -9.54 19.45
C LYS A 281 -7.72 -8.37 19.11
N SER A 282 -7.61 -8.03 17.84
CA SER A 282 -6.67 -7.00 17.37
C SER A 282 -7.36 -5.97 16.50
N SER A 283 -6.92 -4.73 16.57
CA SER A 283 -7.36 -3.70 15.62
C SER A 283 -6.79 -3.94 14.23
N PHE A 284 -7.54 -3.60 13.20
CA PHE A 284 -7.12 -3.70 11.80
C PHE A 284 -7.72 -2.56 10.97
N LYS A 285 -7.19 -2.36 9.78
CA LYS A 285 -7.67 -1.32 8.85
C LYS A 285 -8.64 -1.94 7.85
N SER A 286 -9.93 -1.63 7.98
CA SER A 286 -11.02 -2.18 7.13
C SER A 286 -10.72 -2.03 5.64
N ASN A 287 -10.25 -0.86 5.21
CA ASN A 287 -9.96 -0.58 3.80
C ASN A 287 -8.75 -1.38 3.28
N VAL A 288 -7.75 -1.60 4.13
CA VAL A 288 -6.56 -2.40 3.77
C VAL A 288 -6.95 -3.87 3.61
N LEU A 289 -7.77 -4.39 4.54
CA LEU A 289 -8.24 -5.77 4.49
C LEU A 289 -9.15 -6.00 3.28
N ALA A 290 -10.08 -5.10 2.98
CA ALA A 290 -10.93 -5.15 1.80
C ALA A 290 -10.10 -5.11 0.50
N PHE A 291 -9.13 -4.19 0.39
CA PHE A 291 -8.23 -4.10 -0.76
C PHE A 291 -7.44 -5.40 -0.99
N LEU A 292 -6.80 -5.92 0.06
CA LEU A 292 -6.00 -7.15 -0.05
C LEU A 292 -6.85 -8.36 -0.43
N SER A 293 -8.03 -8.48 0.17
CA SER A 293 -8.95 -9.59 -0.16
C SER A 293 -9.39 -9.58 -1.62
N GLN A 294 -9.59 -8.39 -2.21
CA GLN A 294 -9.90 -8.24 -3.64
C GLN A 294 -8.67 -8.44 -4.53
N LYS A 295 -7.52 -7.89 -4.13
CA LYS A 295 -6.27 -8.04 -4.86
C LYS A 295 -5.90 -9.51 -5.05
N TYR A 296 -6.17 -10.33 -4.06
CA TYR A 296 -5.84 -11.76 -4.04
C TYR A 296 -7.03 -12.70 -4.27
N ASP A 297 -8.19 -12.16 -4.66
CA ASP A 297 -9.42 -12.92 -5.00
C ASP A 297 -9.94 -13.82 -3.86
N VAL A 298 -9.75 -13.42 -2.59
CA VAL A 298 -10.21 -14.14 -1.38
C VAL A 298 -11.38 -13.46 -0.66
N SER A 299 -11.94 -12.39 -1.23
CA SER A 299 -13.00 -11.57 -0.62
C SER A 299 -14.26 -12.34 -0.29
N ARG A 300 -14.63 -13.35 -1.11
CA ARG A 300 -15.82 -14.18 -0.88
C ARG A 300 -15.72 -15.01 0.40
N LYS A 301 -14.58 -15.65 0.65
CA LYS A 301 -14.31 -16.41 1.88
C LYS A 301 -14.23 -15.48 3.09
N LEU A 302 -13.57 -14.34 2.94
CA LEU A 302 -13.47 -13.34 4.00
C LEU A 302 -14.85 -12.84 4.44
N LEU A 303 -15.75 -12.52 3.50
CA LEU A 303 -17.09 -12.01 3.81
C LEU A 303 -17.89 -13.00 4.66
N GLY A 304 -17.87 -14.29 4.34
CA GLY A 304 -18.54 -15.33 5.14
C GLY A 304 -18.04 -15.37 6.59
N LEU A 305 -16.72 -15.31 6.79
CA LEU A 305 -16.11 -15.30 8.13
C LEU A 305 -16.44 -14.01 8.92
N LEU A 306 -16.42 -12.85 8.25
CA LEU A 306 -16.75 -11.57 8.88
C LEU A 306 -18.22 -11.48 9.29
N ARG A 307 -19.16 -12.05 8.53
CA ARG A 307 -20.58 -12.10 8.90
C ARG A 307 -20.80 -12.93 10.15
N ILE A 308 -20.13 -14.09 10.28
CA ILE A 308 -20.19 -14.89 11.52
C ILE A 308 -19.64 -14.09 12.69
N LEU A 309 -18.47 -13.45 12.52
CA LEU A 309 -17.88 -12.63 13.57
C LEU A 309 -18.79 -11.45 13.94
N ASN A 310 -19.39 -10.77 12.97
CA ASN A 310 -20.28 -9.62 13.21
C ASN A 310 -21.55 -10.02 13.98
N ASN A 311 -22.07 -11.24 13.78
CA ASN A 311 -23.23 -11.73 14.49
C ASN A 311 -22.97 -11.96 15.99
N VAL A 312 -21.74 -12.31 16.37
CA VAL A 312 -21.40 -12.63 17.77
C VAL A 312 -20.62 -11.53 18.47
N LYS A 313 -19.84 -10.76 17.73
CA LYS A 313 -19.04 -9.64 18.24
C LYS A 313 -18.94 -8.52 17.18
N PRO A 314 -19.98 -7.71 17.01
CA PRO A 314 -19.94 -6.58 16.10
C PRO A 314 -18.90 -5.57 16.55
N THR A 315 -17.95 -5.23 15.66
CA THR A 315 -17.01 -4.11 15.84
C THR A 315 -17.13 -3.17 14.66
N ARG A 316 -16.69 -1.94 14.84
CA ARG A 316 -16.71 -0.92 13.78
C ARG A 316 -15.94 -1.39 12.55
N GLU A 317 -14.76 -1.95 12.74
CA GLU A 317 -13.87 -2.40 11.68
C GLU A 317 -14.49 -3.57 10.90
N VAL A 318 -15.10 -4.53 11.59
CA VAL A 318 -15.78 -5.66 10.96
C VAL A 318 -16.96 -5.19 10.12
N THR A 319 -17.84 -4.36 10.69
CA THR A 319 -19.00 -3.81 9.98
C THR A 319 -18.57 -3.01 8.75
N GLN A 320 -17.59 -2.12 8.89
CA GLN A 320 -17.07 -1.31 7.77
C GLN A 320 -16.46 -2.19 6.66
N THR A 321 -15.79 -3.28 7.01
CA THR A 321 -15.23 -4.20 6.01
C THR A 321 -16.35 -4.93 5.25
N ILE A 322 -17.39 -5.37 5.95
CA ILE A 322 -18.58 -5.98 5.32
C ILE A 322 -19.22 -5.00 4.35
N ASP A 323 -19.48 -3.76 4.78
CA ASP A 323 -20.08 -2.71 3.93
C ASP A 323 -19.28 -2.51 2.64
N LEU A 324 -17.95 -2.47 2.74
CA LEU A 324 -17.07 -2.31 1.57
C LEU A 324 -17.15 -3.51 0.62
N LEU A 325 -17.15 -4.73 1.15
CA LEU A 325 -17.20 -5.93 0.32
C LEU A 325 -18.56 -6.09 -0.36
N GLU A 326 -19.66 -5.72 0.32
CA GLU A 326 -21.01 -5.74 -0.25
C GLU A 326 -21.18 -4.73 -1.38
N ILE A 327 -20.69 -3.50 -1.21
CA ILE A 327 -20.71 -2.48 -2.25
C ILE A 327 -19.95 -2.93 -3.50
N LEU A 328 -18.88 -3.68 -3.32
CA LEU A 328 -18.07 -4.23 -4.40
C LEU A 328 -18.68 -5.52 -5.01
N ASN A 329 -19.96 -5.78 -4.72
CA ASN A 329 -20.74 -6.92 -5.21
C ASN A 329 -20.08 -8.28 -4.90
N THR A 330 -19.47 -8.40 -3.72
CA THR A 330 -18.87 -9.66 -3.27
C THR A 330 -19.98 -10.59 -2.80
N GLU A 331 -20.11 -11.74 -3.44
CA GLU A 331 -20.94 -12.85 -2.95
C GLU A 331 -20.18 -13.60 -1.84
N GLU A 332 -20.86 -13.99 -0.77
CA GLU A 332 -20.22 -14.77 0.29
C GLU A 332 -20.04 -16.25 -0.06
N ILE A 333 -19.01 -16.86 0.53
CA ILE A 333 -18.93 -18.30 0.68
C ILE A 333 -19.23 -18.61 2.14
N PRO A 334 -20.32 -19.37 2.44
CA PRO A 334 -20.66 -19.73 3.80
C PRO A 334 -19.51 -20.49 4.50
N ALA A 335 -19.30 -20.22 5.79
CA ALA A 335 -18.37 -20.93 6.64
C ALA A 335 -19.11 -21.64 7.78
N ASP A 336 -18.46 -22.59 8.45
CA ASP A 336 -19.03 -23.30 9.59
C ASP A 336 -19.12 -22.38 10.81
N SER A 337 -20.34 -21.91 11.08
CA SER A 337 -20.60 -20.97 12.16
C SER A 337 -20.44 -21.60 13.56
N GLU A 338 -20.80 -22.88 13.75
CA GLU A 338 -20.72 -23.53 15.06
C GLU A 338 -19.27 -23.71 15.50
N SER A 339 -18.43 -24.25 14.63
CA SER A 339 -17.00 -24.41 14.89
C SER A 339 -16.32 -23.08 15.23
N ILE A 340 -16.59 -22.04 14.43
CA ILE A 340 -16.01 -20.70 14.62
C ILE A 340 -16.44 -20.11 15.97
N VAL A 341 -17.73 -20.17 16.33
CA VAL A 341 -18.23 -19.63 17.59
C VAL A 341 -17.66 -20.38 18.80
N GLN A 342 -17.55 -21.70 18.73
CA GLN A 342 -16.89 -22.50 19.77
C GLN A 342 -15.43 -22.08 19.96
N LYS A 343 -14.67 -21.90 18.88
CA LYS A 343 -13.29 -21.43 18.95
C LYS A 343 -13.16 -20.00 19.48
N LEU A 344 -14.04 -19.08 19.09
CA LEU A 344 -14.06 -17.71 19.64
C LEU A 344 -14.21 -17.73 21.18
N ARG A 345 -15.09 -18.58 21.71
CA ARG A 345 -15.24 -18.79 23.16
C ARG A 345 -13.99 -19.39 23.79
N LEU A 346 -13.43 -20.45 23.19
CA LEU A 346 -12.24 -21.13 23.70
C LEU A 346 -11.04 -20.18 23.83
N TYR A 347 -10.90 -19.25 22.89
CA TYR A 347 -9.81 -18.27 22.89
C TYR A 347 -10.14 -16.97 23.64
N ASN A 348 -11.27 -16.87 24.36
CA ASN A 348 -11.72 -15.63 25.01
C ASN A 348 -11.72 -14.43 24.05
N ALA A 349 -12.26 -14.62 22.85
CA ALA A 349 -12.31 -13.62 21.81
C ALA A 349 -13.70 -12.95 21.67
N LEU A 350 -14.68 -13.42 22.45
CA LEU A 350 -16.03 -12.84 22.55
C LEU A 350 -16.11 -11.80 23.66
#